data_9a8e0599796c6c9247e8541e1e67f62c
#
_entry.id   9a8e0599796c6c9247e8541e1e67f62c
#
_cell.length_a   1.000
_cell.length_b   1.000
_cell.length_c   1.000
_cell.angle_alpha   90.00
_cell.angle_beta   90.00
_cell.angle_gamma   90.00
#
_symmetry.space_group_name_H-M   'P 1'
#
loop_
_entity.id
_entity.type
_entity.pdbx_description
1 polymer ?
#
loop_
_entity_poly.entity_id
_entity_poly.type
_entity_poly.pdbx_seq_one_letter_code
_entity_poly.pdbx_strand_id
1 'polypeptide(L)'
;MSIIPFNDGVFSFVTTNGCTAKCSHCLMNCKPGLKHKLNFEQMRKAIDQFTRKKNAHLVVFTGGESTLLGEDLLRAIRYATLKFLKTRLVTNAHWASSLERAQNYVKKLREVGLTEIDFSVDDYHEPFVPLDNIRNAWLASKGVGFDSVTLANSFGPKDKINPDFIREYLGEDLPEVSSTSSPDSVDLKRSEDGTFYNIHTSTLQKSGRAEDLDSEQFIGVENQELLDCACKWVVVEPVLSPLGHMWACCGIPADNIPILDLGDANKERIDTILKRASKDVLINALYYLGPYKLCKFVEEHSDIRFKRNFGGACEICSVLTGNKKAVEVLRANEKSLAAVVQAVKFLKEKGIPTGLLNKNTR
;
A
#
# COMPACT_ATOMS: atom_id res chain seq x y z
N MET A 1 14.09 23.60 1.12
CA MET A 1 14.37 22.63 0.05
C MET A 1 13.47 21.43 0.26
N SER A 2 12.79 20.95 -0.75
CA SER A 2 12.07 19.67 -0.67
C SER A 2 13.11 18.56 -0.61
N ILE A 3 13.05 17.69 0.40
CA ILE A 3 14.10 16.70 0.66
C ILE A 3 13.70 15.35 0.04
N ILE A 4 12.41 15.04 -0.07
CA ILE A 4 11.92 13.82 -0.70
C ILE A 4 11.59 14.13 -2.17
N PRO A 5 12.06 13.29 -3.14
CA PRO A 5 11.54 13.37 -4.49
C PRO A 5 10.05 13.04 -4.43
N PHE A 6 9.21 14.03 -4.77
CA PHE A 6 7.78 13.82 -4.79
C PHE A 6 7.40 12.80 -5.84
N ASN A 7 6.81 11.69 -5.37
CA ASN A 7 5.91 10.86 -6.15
C ASN A 7 6.53 10.15 -7.37
N ASP A 8 6.64 8.85 -7.28
CA ASP A 8 6.98 7.99 -8.44
C ASP A 8 5.85 7.93 -9.47
N GLY A 9 4.88 8.86 -9.37
CA GLY A 9 3.80 8.94 -10.33
C GLY A 9 2.60 8.05 -10.02
N VAL A 10 2.49 7.54 -8.80
CA VAL A 10 1.34 6.76 -8.31
C VAL A 10 0.54 7.56 -7.29
N PHE A 11 -0.79 7.47 -7.37
CA PHE A 11 -1.71 8.06 -6.38
C PHE A 11 -2.79 7.04 -6.03
N SER A 12 -2.99 6.80 -4.74
CA SER A 12 -3.94 5.80 -4.27
C SER A 12 -5.16 6.44 -3.61
N PHE A 13 -6.34 5.86 -3.86
CA PHE A 13 -7.57 6.13 -3.16
C PHE A 13 -7.90 4.93 -2.26
N VAL A 14 -8.00 5.15 -0.95
CA VAL A 14 -8.80 4.28 -0.08
C VAL A 14 -10.24 4.77 -0.22
N THR A 15 -10.96 4.19 -1.18
CA THR A 15 -12.23 4.74 -1.66
C THR A 15 -13.35 4.66 -0.63
N THR A 16 -13.32 3.64 0.22
CA THR A 16 -14.30 3.41 1.28
C THR A 16 -13.70 2.55 2.38
N ASN A 17 -14.20 2.67 3.60
CA ASN A 17 -13.97 1.73 4.69
C ASN A 17 -15.04 0.62 4.80
N GLY A 18 -16.12 0.73 4.01
CA GLY A 18 -17.10 -0.34 3.83
C GLY A 18 -16.51 -1.49 3.02
N CYS A 19 -16.81 -2.72 3.40
CA CYS A 19 -16.36 -3.92 2.70
C CYS A 19 -17.44 -4.99 2.75
N THR A 20 -17.45 -5.93 1.81
CA THR A 20 -18.28 -7.13 1.86
C THR A 20 -17.70 -8.21 2.77
N ALA A 21 -16.43 -8.09 3.14
CA ALA A 21 -15.68 -8.99 3.99
C ALA A 21 -15.26 -8.33 5.32
N LYS A 22 -14.92 -9.17 6.30
CA LYS A 22 -14.33 -8.76 7.60
C LYS A 22 -13.07 -9.60 7.85
N CYS A 23 -12.13 -9.57 6.91
CA CYS A 23 -10.91 -10.38 6.97
C CYS A 23 -10.11 -10.10 8.25
N SER A 24 -9.67 -11.16 8.94
CA SER A 24 -8.97 -11.03 10.23
C SER A 24 -7.58 -10.37 10.10
N HIS A 25 -6.98 -10.38 8.90
CA HIS A 25 -5.71 -9.72 8.62
C HIS A 25 -5.84 -8.28 8.07
N CYS A 26 -7.05 -7.72 8.01
CA CYS A 26 -7.29 -6.44 7.34
C CYS A 26 -6.55 -5.28 8.02
N LEU A 27 -5.55 -4.73 7.35
CA LEU A 27 -4.77 -3.57 7.82
C LEU A 27 -5.65 -2.32 8.03
N MET A 28 -6.64 -2.11 7.15
CA MET A 28 -7.52 -0.93 7.15
C MET A 28 -8.72 -1.05 8.09
N ASN A 29 -8.86 -2.15 8.83
CA ASN A 29 -10.01 -2.42 9.70
C ASN A 29 -11.39 -2.32 8.99
N CYS A 30 -11.41 -2.49 7.67
CA CYS A 30 -12.62 -2.42 6.86
C CYS A 30 -13.57 -3.57 7.16
N LYS A 31 -14.88 -3.32 7.09
CA LYS A 31 -15.92 -4.32 7.37
C LYS A 31 -17.28 -3.90 6.80
N PRO A 32 -18.26 -4.82 6.74
CA PRO A 32 -19.65 -4.47 6.45
C PRO A 32 -20.21 -3.43 7.43
N GLY A 33 -21.05 -2.55 6.91
CA GLY A 33 -21.75 -1.54 7.70
C GLY A 33 -21.00 -0.22 7.95
N LEU A 34 -19.71 -0.14 7.65
CA LEU A 34 -18.99 1.14 7.63
C LEU A 34 -19.41 1.96 6.41
N LYS A 35 -19.53 3.30 6.59
CA LYS A 35 -20.20 4.16 5.60
C LYS A 35 -19.33 5.28 5.04
N HIS A 36 -18.13 5.50 5.57
CA HIS A 36 -17.25 6.53 5.03
C HIS A 36 -16.77 6.11 3.63
N LYS A 37 -16.96 6.99 2.69
CA LYS A 37 -16.57 6.76 1.30
C LYS A 37 -16.31 8.09 0.59
N LEU A 38 -15.40 8.05 -0.36
CA LEU A 38 -15.22 9.14 -1.31
C LEU A 38 -16.38 9.16 -2.32
N ASN A 39 -16.76 10.34 -2.75
CA ASN A 39 -17.63 10.52 -3.90
C ASN A 39 -16.81 10.86 -5.16
N PHE A 40 -17.46 10.81 -6.32
CA PHE A 40 -16.81 11.12 -7.58
C PHE A 40 -16.12 12.49 -7.59
N GLU A 41 -16.72 13.53 -7.05
CA GLU A 41 -16.18 14.88 -7.08
C GLU A 41 -14.89 15.03 -6.25
N GLN A 42 -14.77 14.32 -5.13
CA GLN A 42 -13.55 14.28 -4.33
C GLN A 42 -12.43 13.60 -5.12
N MET A 43 -12.72 12.44 -5.72
CA MET A 43 -11.75 11.70 -6.55
C MET A 43 -11.35 12.51 -7.79
N ARG A 44 -12.30 13.12 -8.49
CA ARG A 44 -12.04 14.00 -9.66
C ARG A 44 -11.10 15.14 -9.32
N LYS A 45 -11.37 15.88 -8.22
CA LYS A 45 -10.51 16.99 -7.78
C LYS A 45 -9.09 16.53 -7.43
N ALA A 46 -8.96 15.34 -6.84
CA ALA A 46 -7.65 14.77 -6.53
C ALA A 46 -6.89 14.39 -7.81
N ILE A 47 -7.56 13.73 -8.77
CA ILE A 47 -6.99 13.38 -10.08
C ILE A 47 -6.52 14.63 -10.82
N ASP A 48 -7.32 15.72 -10.84
CA ASP A 48 -6.93 17.00 -11.48
C ASP A 48 -5.67 17.62 -10.86
N GLN A 49 -5.47 17.46 -9.55
CA GLN A 49 -4.26 17.96 -8.90
C GLN A 49 -3.07 17.03 -9.15
N PHE A 50 -3.31 15.72 -9.16
CA PHE A 50 -2.28 14.73 -9.40
C PHE A 50 -1.72 14.82 -10.83
N THR A 51 -2.55 15.01 -11.84
CA THR A 51 -2.14 15.11 -13.26
C THR A 51 -1.26 16.32 -13.58
N ARG A 52 -1.15 17.30 -12.68
CA ARG A 52 -0.21 18.42 -12.82
C ARG A 52 1.25 18.01 -12.60
N LYS A 53 1.50 16.81 -12.09
CA LYS A 53 2.85 16.28 -11.88
C LYS A 53 3.34 15.62 -13.16
N LYS A 54 4.59 15.91 -13.56
CA LYS A 54 5.17 15.44 -14.82
C LYS A 54 5.25 13.92 -14.95
N ASN A 55 5.40 13.23 -13.84
CA ASN A 55 5.54 11.77 -13.78
C ASN A 55 4.25 11.04 -13.39
N ALA A 56 3.12 11.75 -13.25
CA ALA A 56 1.84 11.12 -12.95
C ALA A 56 1.48 10.08 -14.02
N HIS A 57 1.32 8.82 -13.61
CA HIS A 57 1.02 7.75 -14.57
C HIS A 57 0.00 6.71 -14.09
N LEU A 58 -0.18 6.52 -12.78
CA LEU A 58 -1.07 5.48 -12.24
C LEU A 58 -1.94 6.00 -11.10
N VAL A 59 -3.21 5.68 -11.15
CA VAL A 59 -4.17 5.84 -10.05
C VAL A 59 -4.64 4.48 -9.58
N VAL A 60 -4.54 4.22 -8.27
CA VAL A 60 -4.98 2.98 -7.64
C VAL A 60 -6.26 3.22 -6.86
N PHE A 61 -7.28 2.41 -7.11
CA PHE A 61 -8.52 2.37 -6.35
C PHE A 61 -8.52 1.14 -5.45
N THR A 62 -8.42 1.36 -4.15
CA THR A 62 -8.39 0.34 -3.11
C THR A 62 -9.28 0.76 -1.92
N GLY A 63 -9.18 0.07 -0.78
CA GLY A 63 -9.91 0.43 0.44
C GLY A 63 -10.48 -0.77 1.15
N GLY A 64 -11.76 -0.68 1.52
CA GLY A 64 -12.55 -1.84 1.89
C GLY A 64 -12.85 -2.64 0.62
N GLU A 65 -13.98 -2.34 -0.01
CA GLU A 65 -14.28 -2.88 -1.33
C GLU A 65 -14.72 -1.73 -2.25
N SER A 66 -13.82 -1.31 -3.15
CA SER A 66 -14.04 -0.15 -4.02
C SER A 66 -15.25 -0.29 -4.93
N THR A 67 -15.62 -1.50 -5.32
CA THR A 67 -16.77 -1.76 -6.20
C THR A 67 -18.11 -1.41 -5.56
N LEU A 68 -18.16 -1.25 -4.21
CA LEU A 68 -19.34 -0.76 -3.50
C LEU A 68 -19.67 0.71 -3.82
N LEU A 69 -18.75 1.47 -4.42
CA LEU A 69 -19.03 2.83 -4.90
C LEU A 69 -19.92 2.84 -6.16
N GLY A 70 -20.05 1.69 -6.85
CA GLY A 70 -20.88 1.58 -8.04
C GLY A 70 -20.47 2.58 -9.12
N GLU A 71 -21.41 3.43 -9.53
CA GLU A 71 -21.22 4.40 -10.62
C GLU A 71 -20.12 5.43 -10.32
N ASP A 72 -19.93 5.84 -9.08
CA ASP A 72 -18.88 6.79 -8.72
C ASP A 72 -17.47 6.22 -9.01
N LEU A 73 -17.25 4.91 -8.80
CA LEU A 73 -16.00 4.25 -9.17
C LEU A 73 -15.80 4.24 -10.69
N LEU A 74 -16.82 3.83 -11.46
CA LEU A 74 -16.73 3.77 -12.92
C LEU A 74 -16.45 5.15 -13.53
N ARG A 75 -17.11 6.19 -13.01
CA ARG A 75 -16.85 7.58 -13.41
C ARG A 75 -15.43 8.02 -13.09
N ALA A 76 -14.91 7.65 -11.91
CA ALA A 76 -13.55 8.01 -11.50
C ALA A 76 -12.48 7.32 -12.37
N ILE A 77 -12.66 6.03 -12.67
CA ILE A 77 -11.77 5.28 -13.59
C ILE A 77 -11.78 5.94 -14.97
N ARG A 78 -12.97 6.17 -15.55
CA ARG A 78 -13.11 6.85 -16.84
C ARG A 78 -12.44 8.22 -16.84
N TYR A 79 -12.62 8.99 -15.78
CA TYR A 79 -12.01 10.31 -15.67
C TYR A 79 -10.49 10.27 -15.63
N ALA A 80 -9.90 9.34 -14.86
CA ALA A 80 -8.46 9.13 -14.82
C ALA A 80 -7.91 8.70 -16.19
N THR A 81 -8.59 7.80 -16.87
CA THR A 81 -8.24 7.35 -18.25
C THR A 81 -8.26 8.50 -19.24
N LEU A 82 -9.28 9.38 -19.18
CA LEU A 82 -9.37 10.59 -20.03
C LEU A 82 -8.24 11.60 -19.75
N LYS A 83 -7.60 11.48 -18.59
CA LYS A 83 -6.38 12.25 -18.23
C LYS A 83 -5.08 11.51 -18.57
N PHE A 84 -5.15 10.45 -19.35
CA PHE A 84 -4.01 9.62 -19.77
C PHE A 84 -3.30 8.90 -18.63
N LEU A 85 -4.00 8.65 -17.53
CA LEU A 85 -3.48 7.86 -16.42
C LEU A 85 -3.86 6.38 -16.61
N LYS A 86 -2.95 5.50 -16.27
CA LYS A 86 -3.29 4.11 -15.99
C LYS A 86 -4.12 4.02 -14.72
N THR A 87 -4.92 2.99 -14.62
CA THR A 87 -5.81 2.78 -13.47
C THR A 87 -5.71 1.35 -12.99
N ARG A 88 -5.60 1.17 -11.67
CA ARG A 88 -5.60 -0.13 -11.00
C ARG A 88 -6.77 -0.23 -10.05
N LEU A 89 -7.45 -1.36 -10.06
CA LEU A 89 -8.48 -1.70 -9.09
C LEU A 89 -8.02 -2.89 -8.25
N VAL A 90 -8.03 -2.72 -6.91
CA VAL A 90 -7.86 -3.83 -5.96
C VAL A 90 -9.24 -4.20 -5.43
N THR A 91 -9.61 -5.48 -5.55
CA THR A 91 -10.95 -5.98 -5.21
C THR A 91 -10.90 -7.41 -4.68
N ASN A 92 -11.83 -7.74 -3.80
CA ASN A 92 -12.02 -9.12 -3.35
C ASN A 92 -12.92 -9.95 -4.28
N ALA A 93 -13.34 -9.40 -5.40
CA ALA A 93 -14.16 -10.06 -6.42
C ALA A 93 -15.50 -10.66 -5.93
N HIS A 94 -16.10 -10.15 -4.84
CA HIS A 94 -17.41 -10.61 -4.35
C HIS A 94 -18.52 -10.60 -5.42
N TRP A 95 -18.38 -9.73 -6.43
CA TRP A 95 -19.31 -9.55 -7.54
C TRP A 95 -19.27 -10.69 -8.58
N ALA A 96 -18.23 -11.55 -8.54
CA ALA A 96 -17.99 -12.60 -9.52
C ALA A 96 -18.65 -13.95 -9.15
N SER A 97 -19.86 -13.93 -8.59
CA SER A 97 -20.56 -15.14 -8.10
C SER A 97 -20.97 -16.13 -9.21
N SER A 98 -20.82 -15.79 -10.47
CA SER A 98 -20.86 -16.67 -11.64
C SER A 98 -19.95 -16.10 -12.73
N LEU A 99 -19.53 -16.96 -13.67
CA LEU A 99 -18.69 -16.53 -14.79
C LEU A 99 -19.37 -15.45 -15.63
N GLU A 100 -20.67 -15.57 -15.90
CA GLU A 100 -21.43 -14.57 -16.64
C GLU A 100 -21.43 -13.21 -15.94
N ARG A 101 -21.68 -13.17 -14.62
CA ARG A 101 -21.60 -11.92 -13.84
C ARG A 101 -20.20 -11.33 -13.89
N ALA A 102 -19.18 -12.17 -13.75
CA ALA A 102 -17.80 -11.76 -13.83
C ALA A 102 -17.47 -11.13 -15.19
N GLN A 103 -17.83 -11.79 -16.29
CA GLN A 103 -17.62 -11.29 -17.65
C GLN A 103 -18.32 -9.94 -17.89
N ASN A 104 -19.58 -9.82 -17.46
CA ASN A 104 -20.35 -8.58 -17.58
C ASN A 104 -19.72 -7.42 -16.78
N TYR A 105 -19.19 -7.69 -15.57
CA TYR A 105 -18.59 -6.64 -14.76
C TYR A 105 -17.19 -6.26 -15.26
N VAL A 106 -16.35 -7.23 -15.61
CA VAL A 106 -15.04 -6.99 -16.22
C VAL A 106 -15.17 -6.20 -17.53
N LYS A 107 -16.14 -6.52 -18.37
CA LYS A 107 -16.44 -5.73 -19.59
C LYS A 107 -16.73 -4.26 -19.24
N LYS A 108 -17.59 -3.99 -18.26
CA LYS A 108 -17.86 -2.61 -17.81
C LYS A 108 -16.60 -1.89 -17.33
N LEU A 109 -15.74 -2.57 -16.55
CA LEU A 109 -14.48 -2.01 -16.07
C LEU A 109 -13.54 -1.67 -17.24
N ARG A 110 -13.46 -2.54 -18.25
CA ARG A 110 -12.65 -2.28 -19.45
C ARG A 110 -13.23 -1.13 -20.30
N GLU A 111 -14.54 -1.06 -20.48
CA GLU A 111 -15.23 0.01 -21.21
C GLU A 111 -14.99 1.41 -20.60
N VAL A 112 -14.78 1.50 -19.30
CA VAL A 112 -14.39 2.76 -18.64
C VAL A 112 -12.87 3.01 -18.61
N GLY A 113 -12.06 2.05 -19.11
CA GLY A 113 -10.61 2.19 -19.30
C GLY A 113 -9.75 1.66 -18.17
N LEU A 114 -10.26 0.76 -17.30
CA LEU A 114 -9.42 0.12 -16.29
C LEU A 114 -8.27 -0.64 -16.95
N THR A 115 -7.02 -0.39 -16.54
CA THR A 115 -5.82 -0.99 -17.15
C THR A 115 -5.26 -2.17 -16.37
N GLU A 116 -5.40 -2.17 -15.05
CA GLU A 116 -4.86 -3.21 -14.17
C GLU A 116 -5.90 -3.62 -13.13
N ILE A 117 -5.93 -4.91 -12.76
CA ILE A 117 -6.83 -5.43 -11.75
C ILE A 117 -6.12 -6.43 -10.85
N ASP A 118 -6.28 -6.26 -9.52
CA ASP A 118 -5.71 -7.13 -8.51
C ASP A 118 -6.85 -7.78 -7.71
N PHE A 119 -6.86 -9.12 -7.66
CA PHE A 119 -7.82 -9.92 -6.91
C PHE A 119 -7.19 -10.42 -5.61
N SER A 120 -7.80 -10.09 -4.47
CA SER A 120 -7.35 -10.59 -3.18
C SER A 120 -7.73 -12.06 -3.01
N VAL A 121 -6.75 -12.91 -2.73
CA VAL A 121 -6.94 -14.37 -2.59
C VAL A 121 -6.03 -14.92 -1.50
N ASP A 122 -6.59 -15.27 -0.35
CA ASP A 122 -5.92 -15.84 0.82
C ASP A 122 -6.92 -16.48 1.78
N ASP A 123 -6.43 -17.17 2.81
CA ASP A 123 -7.24 -17.81 3.87
C ASP A 123 -8.14 -16.84 4.65
N TYR A 124 -7.85 -15.55 4.61
CA TYR A 124 -8.58 -14.52 5.36
C TYR A 124 -9.74 -13.92 4.56
N HIS A 125 -9.64 -13.95 3.23
CA HIS A 125 -10.71 -13.52 2.31
C HIS A 125 -11.70 -14.67 2.04
N GLU A 126 -11.23 -15.91 1.96
CA GLU A 126 -12.00 -17.10 1.59
C GLU A 126 -13.27 -17.29 2.41
N PRO A 127 -13.30 -17.06 3.75
CA PRO A 127 -14.52 -17.21 4.55
C PRO A 127 -15.66 -16.24 4.16
N PHE A 128 -15.37 -15.18 3.40
CA PHE A 128 -16.32 -14.16 2.99
C PHE A 128 -16.57 -14.16 1.48
N VAL A 129 -15.59 -14.56 0.70
CA VAL A 129 -15.62 -14.57 -0.76
C VAL A 129 -15.09 -15.91 -1.24
N PRO A 130 -15.99 -16.80 -1.69
CA PRO A 130 -15.61 -18.14 -2.16
C PRO A 130 -14.52 -18.10 -3.24
N LEU A 131 -13.60 -19.06 -3.24
CA LEU A 131 -12.55 -19.18 -4.25
C LEU A 131 -13.09 -19.25 -5.68
N ASP A 132 -14.30 -19.80 -5.88
CA ASP A 132 -14.96 -19.80 -7.19
C ASP A 132 -15.22 -18.38 -7.73
N ASN A 133 -15.44 -17.39 -6.86
CA ASN A 133 -15.55 -15.99 -7.30
C ASN A 133 -14.21 -15.51 -7.88
N ILE A 134 -13.10 -15.87 -7.26
CA ILE A 134 -11.76 -15.53 -7.74
C ILE A 134 -11.49 -16.21 -9.08
N ARG A 135 -11.84 -17.51 -9.20
CA ARG A 135 -11.73 -18.26 -10.46
C ARG A 135 -12.56 -17.62 -11.57
N ASN A 136 -13.82 -17.26 -11.29
CA ASN A 136 -14.69 -16.60 -12.27
C ASN A 136 -14.12 -15.24 -12.70
N ALA A 137 -13.66 -14.41 -11.75
CA ALA A 137 -13.06 -13.12 -12.05
C ALA A 137 -11.76 -13.26 -12.86
N TRP A 138 -10.92 -14.22 -12.52
CA TRP A 138 -9.70 -14.56 -13.23
C TRP A 138 -9.99 -14.95 -14.68
N LEU A 139 -10.87 -15.93 -14.88
CA LEU A 139 -11.26 -16.40 -16.23
C LEU A 139 -11.89 -15.28 -17.07
N ALA A 140 -12.74 -14.45 -16.45
CA ALA A 140 -13.37 -13.31 -17.14
C ALA A 140 -12.36 -12.24 -17.56
N SER A 141 -11.19 -12.19 -16.90
CA SER A 141 -10.14 -11.20 -17.17
C SER A 141 -9.14 -11.64 -18.25
N LYS A 142 -9.24 -12.87 -18.73
CA LYS A 142 -8.37 -13.39 -19.80
C LYS A 142 -8.69 -12.77 -21.15
N GLY A 143 -7.66 -12.33 -21.87
CA GLY A 143 -7.78 -11.87 -23.25
C GLY A 143 -8.59 -10.59 -23.47
N VAL A 144 -8.91 -9.84 -22.42
CA VAL A 144 -9.75 -8.63 -22.54
C VAL A 144 -8.94 -7.33 -22.55
N GLY A 145 -7.61 -7.43 -22.64
CA GLY A 145 -6.71 -6.30 -22.88
C GLY A 145 -6.31 -5.53 -21.62
N PHE A 146 -6.21 -6.17 -20.47
CA PHE A 146 -5.54 -5.61 -19.31
C PHE A 146 -4.03 -5.52 -19.53
N ASP A 147 -3.37 -4.53 -18.92
CA ASP A 147 -1.90 -4.48 -18.83
C ASP A 147 -1.39 -5.52 -17.83
N SER A 148 -2.12 -5.70 -16.71
CA SER A 148 -1.84 -6.69 -15.67
C SER A 148 -3.11 -7.20 -15.01
N VAL A 149 -3.12 -8.50 -14.73
CA VAL A 149 -4.10 -9.17 -13.86
C VAL A 149 -3.32 -9.91 -12.78
N THR A 150 -3.52 -9.52 -11.54
CA THR A 150 -2.73 -10.00 -10.40
C THR A 150 -3.61 -10.72 -9.39
N LEU A 151 -3.12 -11.83 -8.87
CA LEU A 151 -3.65 -12.50 -7.69
C LEU A 151 -2.85 -12.05 -6.48
N ALA A 152 -3.42 -11.16 -5.68
CA ALA A 152 -2.76 -10.61 -4.50
C ALA A 152 -2.95 -11.56 -3.31
N ASN A 153 -1.88 -12.22 -2.92
CA ASN A 153 -1.86 -13.24 -1.89
C ASN A 153 -1.02 -12.79 -0.69
N SER A 154 -1.67 -12.70 0.47
CA SER A 154 -1.00 -12.46 1.75
C SER A 154 -1.11 -13.70 2.61
N PHE A 155 0.00 -14.28 3.02
CA PHE A 155 -0.02 -15.52 3.76
C PHE A 155 1.06 -15.58 4.85
N GLY A 156 0.78 -16.41 5.84
CA GLY A 156 1.68 -16.81 6.91
C GLY A 156 2.09 -18.30 6.80
N PRO A 157 2.92 -18.79 7.73
CA PRO A 157 3.51 -20.13 7.66
C PRO A 157 2.50 -21.30 7.69
N LYS A 158 1.30 -21.05 8.22
CA LYS A 158 0.25 -22.09 8.41
C LYS A 158 -0.90 -21.97 7.41
N ASP A 159 -0.87 -20.97 6.54
CA ASP A 159 -1.96 -20.70 5.60
C ASP A 159 -1.93 -21.70 4.45
N LYS A 160 -3.12 -22.13 4.03
CA LYS A 160 -3.31 -23.12 2.97
C LYS A 160 -3.27 -22.50 1.59
N ILE A 161 -3.88 -21.30 1.46
CA ILE A 161 -3.94 -20.58 0.19
C ILE A 161 -2.63 -19.81 0.02
N ASN A 162 -1.64 -20.50 -0.51
CA ASN A 162 -0.33 -19.99 -0.89
C ASN A 162 -0.17 -20.03 -2.43
N PRO A 163 0.92 -19.53 -3.01
CA PRO A 163 1.09 -19.52 -4.45
C PRO A 163 0.96 -20.89 -5.15
N ASP A 164 1.44 -21.96 -4.52
CA ASP A 164 1.37 -23.30 -5.11
C ASP A 164 -0.07 -23.81 -5.14
N PHE A 165 -0.82 -23.59 -4.05
CA PHE A 165 -2.26 -23.88 -4.03
C PHE A 165 -3.01 -23.11 -5.13
N ILE A 166 -2.68 -21.81 -5.31
CA ILE A 166 -3.34 -20.97 -6.34
C ILE A 166 -3.07 -21.51 -7.74
N ARG A 167 -1.83 -21.90 -8.04
CA ARG A 167 -1.45 -22.49 -9.33
C ARG A 167 -2.23 -23.79 -9.58
N GLU A 168 -2.27 -24.69 -8.58
CA GLU A 168 -3.01 -25.94 -8.66
C GLU A 168 -4.51 -25.70 -8.85
N TYR A 169 -5.11 -24.79 -8.05
CA TYR A 169 -6.54 -24.48 -8.11
C TYR A 169 -6.98 -23.91 -9.46
N LEU A 170 -6.14 -23.08 -10.08
CA LEU A 170 -6.43 -22.51 -11.39
C LEU A 170 -5.97 -23.40 -12.56
N GLY A 171 -5.07 -24.36 -12.32
CA GLY A 171 -4.45 -25.19 -13.34
C GLY A 171 -3.49 -24.40 -14.24
N GLU A 172 -2.84 -23.37 -13.71
CA GLU A 172 -1.96 -22.46 -14.47
C GLU A 172 -0.61 -22.26 -13.74
N ASP A 173 0.50 -22.31 -14.50
CA ASP A 173 1.83 -21.97 -14.02
C ASP A 173 2.03 -20.45 -14.09
N LEU A 174 1.77 -19.78 -12.97
CA LEU A 174 1.83 -18.32 -12.87
C LEU A 174 3.13 -17.88 -12.21
N PRO A 175 3.81 -16.86 -12.77
CA PRO A 175 4.97 -16.26 -12.15
C PRO A 175 4.62 -15.59 -10.82
N GLU A 176 5.53 -15.68 -9.86
CA GLU A 176 5.40 -15.06 -8.55
C GLU A 176 6.23 -13.78 -8.47
N VAL A 177 5.60 -12.71 -7.99
CA VAL A 177 6.23 -11.42 -7.70
C VAL A 177 6.12 -11.17 -6.20
N SER A 178 7.22 -11.15 -5.49
CA SER A 178 7.21 -10.83 -4.08
C SER A 178 7.35 -9.33 -3.84
N SER A 179 6.70 -8.81 -2.81
CA SER A 179 6.88 -7.43 -2.35
C SER A 179 8.32 -7.07 -1.97
N THR A 180 9.17 -8.09 -1.75
CA THR A 180 10.60 -7.96 -1.44
C THR A 180 11.50 -8.19 -2.65
N SER A 181 10.96 -8.66 -3.78
CA SER A 181 11.74 -8.92 -5.00
C SER A 181 12.25 -7.62 -5.62
N SER A 182 13.47 -7.65 -6.15
CA SER A 182 13.92 -6.59 -7.06
C SER A 182 13.10 -6.65 -8.35
N PRO A 183 12.68 -5.52 -8.92
CA PRO A 183 12.02 -5.50 -10.23
C PRO A 183 12.79 -6.24 -11.33
N ASP A 184 14.13 -6.22 -11.26
CA ASP A 184 15.01 -6.87 -12.23
C ASP A 184 15.13 -8.40 -12.03
N SER A 185 14.60 -8.94 -10.91
CA SER A 185 14.69 -10.37 -10.58
C SER A 185 13.51 -11.20 -11.06
N VAL A 186 12.46 -10.56 -11.60
CA VAL A 186 11.24 -11.23 -12.04
C VAL A 186 11.19 -11.23 -13.56
N ASP A 187 11.07 -12.42 -14.15
CA ASP A 187 10.79 -12.56 -15.59
C ASP A 187 9.33 -12.12 -15.85
N LEU A 188 9.19 -10.87 -16.24
CA LEU A 188 7.89 -10.25 -16.57
C LEU A 188 7.40 -10.67 -17.96
N LYS A 189 7.45 -11.97 -18.26
CA LYS A 189 6.96 -12.49 -19.53
C LYS A 189 5.47 -12.25 -19.68
N ARG A 190 5.11 -11.45 -20.67
CA ARG A 190 3.70 -11.23 -21.01
C ARG A 190 3.16 -12.43 -21.79
N SER A 191 1.87 -12.71 -21.61
CA SER A 191 1.14 -13.68 -22.40
C SER A 191 0.96 -13.21 -23.85
N GLU A 192 0.48 -14.09 -24.73
CA GLU A 192 0.23 -13.78 -26.15
C GLU A 192 -0.73 -12.61 -26.35
N ASP A 193 -1.68 -12.40 -25.42
CA ASP A 193 -2.62 -11.27 -25.45
C ASP A 193 -2.01 -9.94 -24.93
N GLY A 194 -0.71 -9.95 -24.58
CA GLY A 194 0.02 -8.79 -24.07
C GLY A 194 -0.18 -8.51 -22.57
N THR A 195 -1.02 -9.28 -21.86
CA THR A 195 -1.31 -9.12 -20.43
C THR A 195 -0.25 -9.79 -19.57
N PHE A 196 0.12 -9.16 -18.46
CA PHE A 196 0.95 -9.77 -17.43
C PHE A 196 0.08 -10.44 -16.36
N TYR A 197 0.04 -11.77 -16.36
CA TYR A 197 -0.67 -12.58 -15.36
C TYR A 197 0.30 -13.06 -14.30
N ASN A 198 0.00 -12.78 -13.02
CA ASN A 198 0.95 -13.10 -11.94
C ASN A 198 0.26 -13.31 -10.59
N ILE A 199 1.01 -13.89 -9.65
CA ILE A 199 0.70 -13.92 -8.23
C ILE A 199 1.63 -12.93 -7.54
N HIS A 200 1.08 -11.91 -6.86
CA HIS A 200 1.86 -11.02 -6.03
C HIS A 200 1.77 -11.46 -4.58
N THR A 201 2.92 -11.78 -3.99
CA THR A 201 2.99 -12.28 -2.62
C THR A 201 3.45 -11.22 -1.63
N SER A 202 2.85 -11.24 -0.46
CA SER A 202 3.28 -10.46 0.70
C SER A 202 3.16 -11.28 1.99
N THR A 203 4.01 -11.00 2.96
CA THR A 203 3.87 -11.55 4.31
C THR A 203 2.80 -10.78 5.09
N LEU A 204 2.14 -11.49 6.01
CA LEU A 204 1.23 -10.85 6.95
C LEU A 204 1.97 -9.81 7.80
N GLN A 205 1.35 -8.63 7.96
CA GLN A 205 1.84 -7.57 8.83
C GLN A 205 0.96 -7.48 10.08
N LYS A 206 1.58 -7.49 11.26
CA LYS A 206 0.86 -7.38 12.53
C LYS A 206 0.41 -5.94 12.77
N SER A 207 -0.62 -5.52 12.04
CA SER A 207 -1.21 -4.18 12.08
C SER A 207 -2.71 -4.24 11.76
N GLY A 208 -3.47 -3.27 12.23
CA GLY A 208 -4.92 -3.26 12.08
C GLY A 208 -5.55 -4.47 12.79
N ARG A 209 -6.49 -5.17 12.13
CA ARG A 209 -7.12 -6.37 12.71
C ARG A 209 -6.17 -7.57 12.85
N ALA A 210 -5.08 -7.59 12.08
CA ALA A 210 -4.07 -8.62 12.23
C ALA A 210 -3.32 -8.57 13.57
N GLU A 211 -3.47 -7.50 14.36
CA GLU A 211 -2.92 -7.43 15.73
C GLU A 211 -3.54 -8.51 16.65
N ASP A 212 -4.78 -8.92 16.37
CA ASP A 212 -5.52 -9.93 17.12
C ASP A 212 -5.17 -11.38 16.69
N LEU A 213 -4.38 -11.57 15.64
CA LEU A 213 -3.96 -12.88 15.16
C LEU A 213 -2.83 -13.46 16.04
N ASP A 214 -2.80 -14.78 16.14
CA ASP A 214 -1.76 -15.49 16.87
C ASP A 214 -0.38 -15.25 16.27
N SER A 215 0.63 -15.15 17.13
CA SER A 215 2.02 -14.86 16.70
C SER A 215 2.58 -15.89 15.71
N GLU A 216 2.09 -17.14 15.77
CA GLU A 216 2.51 -18.24 14.89
C GLU A 216 2.03 -18.08 13.43
N GLN A 217 1.09 -17.15 13.18
CA GLN A 217 0.61 -16.84 11.84
C GLN A 217 1.52 -15.83 11.11
N PHE A 218 2.51 -15.26 11.80
CA PHE A 218 3.43 -14.29 11.20
C PHE A 218 4.81 -14.92 10.94
N ILE A 219 5.38 -14.56 9.80
CA ILE A 219 6.78 -14.85 9.53
C ILE A 219 7.61 -13.80 10.29
N GLY A 220 8.18 -14.21 11.43
CA GLY A 220 9.12 -13.37 12.16
C GLY A 220 10.44 -13.25 11.43
N VAL A 221 11.01 -12.06 11.42
CA VAL A 221 12.38 -11.86 10.93
C VAL A 221 13.34 -12.12 12.08
N GLU A 222 14.06 -13.26 12.06
CA GLU A 222 14.99 -13.64 13.11
C GLU A 222 16.09 -12.58 13.32
N ASN A 223 16.70 -12.14 12.23
CA ASN A 223 17.66 -11.04 12.27
C ASN A 223 16.95 -9.71 12.05
N GLN A 224 16.64 -9.01 13.11
CA GLN A 224 15.93 -7.72 13.07
C GLN A 224 16.74 -6.61 12.37
N GLU A 225 18.05 -6.76 12.17
CA GLU A 225 18.86 -5.83 11.39
C GLU A 225 18.47 -5.83 9.90
N LEU A 226 17.88 -6.92 9.40
CA LEU A 226 17.33 -6.98 8.04
C LEU A 226 16.12 -6.05 7.85
N LEU A 227 15.48 -5.63 8.95
CA LEU A 227 14.42 -4.63 8.95
C LEU A 227 14.95 -3.18 9.00
N ASP A 228 16.27 -3.00 9.05
CA ASP A 228 16.93 -1.69 8.97
C ASP A 228 16.91 -1.16 7.53
N CYS A 229 15.73 -0.89 7.03
CA CYS A 229 15.51 -0.35 5.71
C CYS A 229 14.79 1.00 5.77
N ALA A 230 15.20 1.89 4.88
CA ALA A 230 14.52 3.15 4.63
C ALA A 230 13.12 2.91 4.04
N CYS A 231 12.12 3.71 4.43
CA CYS A 231 10.80 3.61 3.85
C CYS A 231 10.72 4.42 2.54
N LYS A 232 10.89 3.74 1.39
CA LYS A 232 10.80 4.38 0.06
C LYS A 232 9.38 4.80 -0.37
N TRP A 233 8.35 4.44 0.39
CA TRP A 233 6.94 4.66 0.02
C TRP A 233 6.32 5.90 0.66
N VAL A 234 6.83 6.35 1.83
CA VAL A 234 6.26 7.47 2.57
C VAL A 234 6.28 8.75 1.73
N VAL A 235 5.11 9.34 1.51
CA VAL A 235 4.85 10.53 0.66
C VAL A 235 5.16 10.32 -0.84
N VAL A 236 5.80 9.23 -1.21
CA VAL A 236 6.06 8.85 -2.61
C VAL A 236 4.79 8.30 -3.25
N GLU A 237 4.05 7.47 -2.52
CA GLU A 237 2.72 6.99 -2.88
C GLU A 237 1.67 7.49 -1.87
N PRO A 238 1.26 8.76 -1.97
CA PRO A 238 0.28 9.33 -1.06
C PRO A 238 -1.12 8.78 -1.33
N VAL A 239 -1.92 8.76 -0.28
CA VAL A 239 -3.26 8.18 -0.30
C VAL A 239 -4.30 9.22 0.08
N LEU A 240 -5.43 9.25 -0.62
CA LEU A 240 -6.62 9.95 -0.17
C LEU A 240 -7.54 8.95 0.54
N SER A 241 -7.83 9.23 1.82
CA SER A 241 -8.65 8.38 2.70
C SER A 241 -10.16 8.55 2.45
N PRO A 242 -11.01 7.64 2.94
CA PRO A 242 -12.47 7.77 2.85
C PRO A 242 -13.05 9.01 3.55
N LEU A 243 -12.29 9.61 4.46
CA LEU A 243 -12.64 10.85 5.16
C LEU A 243 -12.17 12.10 4.40
N GLY A 244 -11.43 11.93 3.30
CA GLY A 244 -10.84 13.03 2.53
C GLY A 244 -9.52 13.54 3.13
N HIS A 245 -8.88 12.78 4.01
CA HIS A 245 -7.55 13.10 4.52
C HIS A 245 -6.46 12.50 3.64
N MET A 246 -5.37 13.22 3.49
CA MET A 246 -4.17 12.73 2.83
C MET A 246 -3.32 11.92 3.82
N TRP A 247 -3.10 10.64 3.52
CA TRP A 247 -2.17 9.81 4.27
C TRP A 247 -0.81 9.74 3.58
N ALA A 248 0.22 9.55 4.38
CA ALA A 248 1.59 9.49 3.90
C ALA A 248 1.90 8.24 3.06
N CYS A 249 1.16 7.15 3.25
CA CYS A 249 1.33 5.89 2.51
C CYS A 249 0.07 5.00 2.60
N CYS A 250 0.04 3.93 1.80
CA CYS A 250 -1.05 2.94 1.79
C CYS A 250 -0.87 1.78 2.77
N GLY A 251 0.26 1.70 3.48
CA GLY A 251 0.58 0.55 4.34
C GLY A 251 -0.05 0.59 5.73
N ILE A 252 -0.57 1.75 6.18
CA ILE A 252 -1.13 1.92 7.52
C ILE A 252 -2.28 2.92 7.44
N PRO A 253 -3.47 2.64 8.03
CA PRO A 253 -4.53 3.62 8.14
C PRO A 253 -4.09 4.75 9.08
N ALA A 254 -4.02 5.98 8.58
CA ALA A 254 -3.36 7.06 9.27
C ALA A 254 -4.30 8.03 9.98
N ASP A 255 -5.62 7.86 9.93
CA ASP A 255 -6.60 8.81 10.50
C ASP A 255 -6.36 9.17 11.99
N ASN A 256 -5.67 8.32 12.74
CA ASN A 256 -5.34 8.55 14.15
C ASN A 256 -3.83 8.64 14.40
N ILE A 257 -3.02 8.76 13.36
CA ILE A 257 -1.56 8.82 13.45
C ILE A 257 -1.07 10.17 12.92
N PRO A 258 -0.91 11.19 13.78
CA PRO A 258 -0.67 12.58 13.36
C PRO A 258 0.52 12.79 12.42
N ILE A 259 1.55 11.92 12.47
CA ILE A 259 2.70 12.00 11.55
C ILE A 259 2.31 11.55 10.15
N LEU A 260 1.45 10.54 10.04
CA LEU A 260 1.07 9.91 8.78
C LEU A 260 -0.21 10.50 8.19
N ASP A 261 -1.05 11.18 8.99
CA ASP A 261 -2.15 12.02 8.53
C ASP A 261 -1.59 13.40 8.16
N LEU A 262 -1.43 13.63 6.87
CA LEU A 262 -0.79 14.83 6.35
C LEU A 262 -1.71 16.05 6.32
N GLY A 263 -3.04 15.86 6.39
CA GLY A 263 -4.02 16.93 6.40
C GLY A 263 -5.29 16.65 5.59
N ASP A 264 -6.27 17.54 5.73
CA ASP A 264 -7.61 17.42 5.17
C ASP A 264 -7.70 18.04 3.76
N ALA A 265 -7.80 17.19 2.74
CA ALA A 265 -7.92 17.61 1.34
C ALA A 265 -9.29 18.22 0.99
N ASN A 266 -10.28 18.16 1.91
CA ASN A 266 -11.53 18.90 1.76
C ASN A 266 -11.34 20.40 2.09
N LYS A 267 -10.31 20.74 2.88
CA LYS A 267 -10.04 22.12 3.36
C LYS A 267 -8.90 22.79 2.64
N GLU A 268 -7.88 22.03 2.21
CA GLU A 268 -6.72 22.59 1.52
C GLU A 268 -6.32 21.75 0.29
N ARG A 269 -5.50 22.33 -0.56
CA ARG A 269 -5.03 21.66 -1.78
C ARG A 269 -4.06 20.52 -1.45
N ILE A 270 -4.19 19.39 -2.13
CA ILE A 270 -3.29 18.23 -2.02
C ILE A 270 -1.83 18.65 -2.24
N ASP A 271 -1.56 19.49 -3.23
CA ASP A 271 -0.20 20.00 -3.50
C ASP A 271 0.40 20.75 -2.30
N THR A 272 -0.42 21.51 -1.57
CA THR A 272 0.00 22.23 -0.37
C THR A 272 0.31 21.26 0.77
N ILE A 273 -0.58 20.28 0.99
CA ILE A 273 -0.41 19.23 2.00
C ILE A 273 0.90 18.47 1.75
N LEU A 274 1.09 17.96 0.54
CA LEU A 274 2.26 17.18 0.19
C LEU A 274 3.56 18.01 0.24
N LYS A 275 3.52 19.29 -0.18
CA LYS A 275 4.67 20.20 -0.08
C LYS A 275 5.05 20.47 1.38
N ARG A 276 4.09 20.56 2.29
CA ARG A 276 4.34 20.67 3.74
C ARG A 276 4.96 19.38 4.26
N ALA A 277 4.37 18.24 3.96
CA ALA A 277 4.84 16.92 4.38
C ALA A 277 6.28 16.64 3.93
N SER A 278 6.65 17.01 2.69
CA SER A 278 8.03 16.80 2.19
C SER A 278 9.11 17.60 2.93
N LYS A 279 8.71 18.58 3.72
CA LYS A 279 9.61 19.39 4.55
C LYS A 279 9.63 18.93 6.01
N ASP A 280 8.70 18.08 6.41
CA ASP A 280 8.62 17.56 7.77
C ASP A 280 9.81 16.64 8.06
N VAL A 281 10.52 16.90 9.18
CA VAL A 281 11.74 16.17 9.53
C VAL A 281 11.45 14.69 9.80
N LEU A 282 10.34 14.37 10.47
CA LEU A 282 10.01 12.98 10.80
C LEU A 282 9.60 12.17 9.56
N ILE A 283 8.87 12.78 8.64
CA ILE A 283 8.57 12.17 7.34
C ILE A 283 9.87 11.89 6.57
N ASN A 284 10.78 12.86 6.54
CA ASN A 284 12.09 12.68 5.92
C ASN A 284 12.93 11.62 6.64
N ALA A 285 12.86 11.56 7.97
CA ALA A 285 13.56 10.53 8.75
C ALA A 285 13.00 9.13 8.45
N LEU A 286 11.69 8.95 8.31
CA LEU A 286 11.11 7.68 7.85
C LEU A 286 11.61 7.31 6.43
N TYR A 287 11.67 8.27 5.51
CA TYR A 287 12.11 8.04 4.12
C TYR A 287 13.60 7.69 4.01
N TYR A 288 14.48 8.35 4.76
CA TYR A 288 15.93 8.18 4.63
C TYR A 288 16.53 7.16 5.60
N LEU A 289 15.99 7.09 6.83
CA LEU A 289 16.50 6.24 7.90
C LEU A 289 15.65 4.98 8.09
N GLY A 290 14.32 5.08 7.93
CA GLY A 290 13.37 4.02 8.19
C GLY A 290 12.95 3.91 9.66
N PRO A 291 11.86 3.17 9.92
CA PRO A 291 11.26 3.11 11.24
C PRO A 291 12.14 2.38 12.27
N TYR A 292 12.95 1.40 11.85
CA TYR A 292 13.82 0.65 12.77
C TYR A 292 14.89 1.54 13.43
N LYS A 293 15.61 2.35 12.63
CA LYS A 293 16.58 3.32 13.16
C LYS A 293 15.93 4.37 14.04
N LEU A 294 14.71 4.78 13.71
CA LEU A 294 13.98 5.73 14.55
C LEU A 294 13.56 5.12 15.89
N CYS A 295 13.20 3.84 15.95
CA CYS A 295 13.01 3.14 17.22
C CYS A 295 14.29 3.13 18.06
N LYS A 296 15.44 2.80 17.45
CA LYS A 296 16.74 2.87 18.13
C LYS A 296 17.05 4.28 18.67
N PHE A 297 16.82 5.28 17.84
CA PHE A 297 17.00 6.68 18.24
C PHE A 297 16.14 7.04 19.46
N VAL A 298 14.87 6.61 19.50
CA VAL A 298 13.98 6.84 20.65
C VAL A 298 14.50 6.13 21.90
N GLU A 299 14.98 4.88 21.78
CA GLU A 299 15.55 4.10 22.89
C GLU A 299 16.82 4.74 23.47
N GLU A 300 17.63 5.40 22.65
CA GLU A 300 18.84 6.13 23.06
C GLU A 300 18.55 7.44 23.78
N HIS A 301 17.38 8.06 23.48
CA HIS A 301 17.01 9.38 24.02
C HIS A 301 15.88 9.34 25.05
N SER A 302 15.46 8.13 25.48
CA SER A 302 14.38 7.94 26.47
C SER A 302 14.42 6.55 27.10
N ASP A 303 13.55 6.34 28.09
CA ASP A 303 13.35 5.02 28.73
C ASP A 303 12.37 4.12 27.93
N ILE A 304 11.86 4.58 26.78
CA ILE A 304 10.98 3.77 25.93
C ILE A 304 11.79 2.62 25.34
N ARG A 305 11.21 1.41 25.38
CA ARG A 305 11.78 0.21 24.76
C ARG A 305 10.74 -0.42 23.83
N PHE A 306 11.18 -0.80 22.65
CA PHE A 306 10.35 -1.49 21.65
C PHE A 306 10.58 -3.00 21.73
N LYS A 307 9.58 -3.78 21.29
CA LYS A 307 9.75 -5.23 21.17
C LYS A 307 10.85 -5.56 20.16
N ARG A 308 11.34 -6.81 20.17
CA ARG A 308 12.48 -7.26 19.35
C ARG A 308 12.08 -8.28 18.29
N ASN A 309 10.80 -8.51 18.11
CA ASN A 309 10.32 -9.52 17.17
C ASN A 309 9.24 -8.92 16.25
N PHE A 310 9.67 -8.15 15.27
CA PHE A 310 8.83 -7.58 14.26
C PHE A 310 8.81 -8.46 13.00
N GLY A 311 7.65 -8.57 12.35
CA GLY A 311 7.50 -9.26 11.06
C GLY A 311 7.85 -8.39 9.85
N GLY A 312 7.96 -7.06 10.02
CA GLY A 312 8.26 -6.16 8.91
C GLY A 312 8.37 -4.69 9.29
N ALA A 313 8.87 -3.90 8.35
CA ALA A 313 9.09 -2.47 8.56
C ALA A 313 7.78 -1.67 8.78
N CYS A 314 6.67 -2.08 8.15
CA CYS A 314 5.38 -1.42 8.35
C CYS A 314 4.83 -1.64 9.77
N GLU A 315 5.05 -2.82 10.36
CA GLU A 315 4.71 -3.08 11.76
C GLU A 315 5.52 -2.19 12.70
N ILE A 316 6.83 -2.06 12.47
CA ILE A 316 7.69 -1.14 13.24
C ILE A 316 7.20 0.30 13.11
N CYS A 317 6.85 0.72 11.90
CA CYS A 317 6.34 2.05 11.62
C CYS A 317 5.03 2.31 12.39
N SER A 318 4.09 1.35 12.38
CA SER A 318 2.83 1.44 13.11
C SER A 318 3.05 1.60 14.62
N VAL A 319 3.91 0.76 15.20
CA VAL A 319 4.23 0.80 16.63
C VAL A 319 4.94 2.11 17.01
N LEU A 320 5.88 2.57 16.21
CA LEU A 320 6.61 3.81 16.44
C LEU A 320 5.70 5.03 16.37
N THR A 321 4.99 5.18 15.25
CA THR A 321 4.20 6.38 14.94
C THR A 321 2.88 6.44 15.73
N GLY A 322 2.34 5.29 16.14
CA GLY A 322 1.21 5.19 17.06
C GLY A 322 1.57 5.48 18.52
N ASN A 323 2.84 5.44 18.90
CA ASN A 323 3.29 5.75 20.26
C ASN A 323 3.53 7.26 20.42
N LYS A 324 2.57 7.96 21.02
CA LYS A 324 2.63 9.42 21.22
C LYS A 324 3.92 9.89 21.92
N LYS A 325 4.37 9.15 22.97
CA LYS A 325 5.60 9.51 23.70
C LYS A 325 6.84 9.35 22.82
N ALA A 326 6.89 8.30 22.01
CA ALA A 326 8.00 8.12 21.05
C ALA A 326 8.04 9.26 20.03
N VAL A 327 6.87 9.67 19.53
CA VAL A 327 6.75 10.82 18.61
C VAL A 327 7.21 12.12 19.28
N GLU A 328 6.86 12.35 20.54
CA GLU A 328 7.31 13.51 21.32
C GLU A 328 8.85 13.53 21.47
N VAL A 329 9.48 12.38 21.74
CA VAL A 329 10.95 12.24 21.78
C VAL A 329 11.57 12.61 20.43
N LEU A 330 11.02 12.10 19.33
CA LEU A 330 11.49 12.42 17.98
C LEU A 330 11.36 13.92 17.67
N ARG A 331 10.21 14.54 18.02
CA ARG A 331 9.97 15.98 17.82
C ARG A 331 10.89 16.84 18.68
N ALA A 332 11.14 16.46 19.93
CA ALA A 332 12.08 17.16 20.82
C ALA A 332 13.52 17.16 20.27
N ASN A 333 13.87 16.17 19.45
CA ASN A 333 15.21 15.99 18.88
C ASN A 333 15.28 16.29 17.38
N GLU A 334 14.34 17.07 16.82
CA GLU A 334 14.26 17.34 15.38
C GLU A 334 15.55 17.91 14.76
N LYS A 335 16.28 18.75 15.50
CA LYS A 335 17.54 19.32 14.99
C LYS A 335 18.60 18.25 14.73
N SER A 336 18.76 17.32 15.67
CA SER A 336 19.69 16.19 15.54
C SER A 336 19.26 15.26 14.41
N LEU A 337 17.96 14.93 14.34
CA LEU A 337 17.41 14.11 13.26
C LEU A 337 17.59 14.76 11.89
N ALA A 338 17.35 16.06 11.78
CA ALA A 338 17.53 16.79 10.52
C ALA A 338 18.98 16.73 10.03
N ALA A 339 19.95 16.83 10.93
CA ALA A 339 21.37 16.71 10.57
C ALA A 339 21.70 15.31 10.04
N VAL A 340 21.22 14.25 10.69
CA VAL A 340 21.42 12.86 10.25
C VAL A 340 20.75 12.61 8.89
N VAL A 341 19.50 13.08 8.72
CA VAL A 341 18.75 12.96 7.46
C VAL A 341 19.51 13.65 6.31
N GLN A 342 20.04 14.85 6.55
CA GLN A 342 20.81 15.57 5.52
C GLN A 342 22.11 14.85 5.17
N ALA A 343 22.82 14.29 6.14
CA ALA A 343 24.02 13.49 5.92
C ALA A 343 23.71 12.24 5.06
N VAL A 344 22.66 11.48 5.44
CA VAL A 344 22.24 10.29 4.69
C VAL A 344 21.81 10.65 3.26
N LYS A 345 21.06 11.74 3.09
CA LYS A 345 20.67 12.26 1.78
C LYS A 345 21.88 12.56 0.93
N PHE A 346 22.84 13.32 1.45
CA PHE A 346 24.08 13.65 0.75
C PHE A 346 24.85 12.41 0.30
N LEU A 347 25.01 11.42 1.18
CA LEU A 347 25.68 10.16 0.85
C LEU A 347 24.96 9.42 -0.28
N LYS A 348 23.63 9.30 -0.22
CA LYS A 348 22.83 8.67 -1.29
C LYS A 348 22.96 9.40 -2.62
N GLU A 349 22.93 10.73 -2.63
CA GLU A 349 23.11 11.54 -3.85
C GLU A 349 24.51 11.39 -4.48
N LYS A 350 25.50 11.03 -3.68
CA LYS A 350 26.88 10.77 -4.11
C LYS A 350 27.15 9.27 -4.42
N GLY A 351 26.14 8.41 -4.29
CA GLY A 351 26.31 6.95 -4.47
C GLY A 351 27.18 6.29 -3.38
N ILE A 352 27.36 6.95 -2.22
CA ILE A 352 28.19 6.44 -1.11
C ILE A 352 27.30 5.55 -0.21
N PRO A 353 27.73 4.32 0.10
CA PRO A 353 26.99 3.43 1.00
C PRO A 353 26.76 4.06 2.38
N THR A 354 25.52 4.09 2.85
CA THR A 354 25.13 4.69 4.13
C THR A 354 25.56 3.89 5.36
N GLY A 355 25.98 2.63 5.20
CA GLY A 355 26.50 1.77 6.27
C GLY A 355 27.75 2.30 6.98
N LEU A 356 28.44 3.29 6.40
CA LEU A 356 29.59 3.96 7.02
C LEU A 356 29.22 4.81 8.26
N LEU A 357 27.96 5.25 8.39
CA LEU A 357 27.49 6.06 9.52
C LEU A 357 27.32 5.22 10.81
N ASN A 358 27.22 3.91 10.69
CA ASN A 358 27.03 3.01 11.84
C ASN A 358 28.33 2.64 12.56
N LYS A 359 29.50 3.04 12.06
CA LYS A 359 30.82 2.63 12.61
C LYS A 359 31.46 3.63 13.58
N ASN A 360 30.92 4.84 13.72
CA ASN A 360 31.60 5.92 14.49
C ASN A 360 30.81 6.44 15.72
N THR A 361 29.86 5.67 16.26
CA THR A 361 29.24 5.93 17.57
C THR A 361 29.53 4.75 18.50
N ARG A 362 30.78 4.61 18.88
CA ARG A 362 31.23 3.93 20.11
C ARG A 362 32.09 4.87 20.93
#